data_045a510d7000c798e84856c63f414793
#
_entry.id   045a510d7000c798e84856c63f414793
#
_cell.length_a   1.000
_cell.length_b   1.000
_cell.length_c   1.000
_cell.angle_alpha   90.00
_cell.angle_beta   90.00
_cell.angle_gamma   90.00
#
_symmetry.space_group_name_H-M   'P 1'
#
loop_
_entity.id
_entity.type
_entity.pdbx_description
1 polymer ?
#
loop_
_entity_poly.entity_id
_entity_poly.type
_entity_poly.pdbx_seq_one_letter_code
_entity_poly.pdbx_strand_id
1 'polypeptide(L)'
;VEERLKEAPCGFISIDQSGCINEVNTRFLTWMGYQEEEMVGKHMETLLTKVNRMFFHTYFFPTIQLHNSVEEFYINLTNAAGESIPVLLNARRYVHEGVPVIDCLFIQMKQRIDYELELRSLQKTTEKAYLDREEAFAQLEKVYVEIARKQGEILEMNNELLKLSNTDKLTNISNRRFFQKELERHIDLYTEEGIVFSLLMVDIDHFKNVNDTYGHLAGDSVLVQLAGLLTQEIGLANRVARLGGEEFVIILPGTNAEESLQLAVKLNKAVENANWEIIHRLTVSIGASTFSESDTEVTILNCVDQALYRAKGNGRNCSIHYHEIR
;
A
#
# COMPACT_ATOMS: atom_id res chain seq x y z
N VAL A 1 26.07 -1.84 70.82
CA VAL A 1 25.66 -0.99 69.68
C VAL A 1 24.83 0.17 70.26
N GLU A 2 25.17 1.45 69.90
CA GLU A 2 24.28 2.55 70.21
C GLU A 2 22.88 2.31 69.69
N GLU A 3 21.82 2.71 70.43
CA GLU A 3 20.42 2.43 70.13
C GLU A 3 20.04 2.82 68.69
N ARG A 4 20.68 3.85 68.13
CA ARG A 4 20.50 4.30 66.73
C ARG A 4 21.05 3.35 65.67
N LEU A 5 22.17 2.67 65.97
CA LEU A 5 22.75 1.68 65.02
C LEU A 5 22.01 0.35 65.07
N LYS A 6 21.34 0.03 66.22
CA LYS A 6 20.48 -1.17 66.29
C LYS A 6 19.33 -1.16 65.28
N GLU A 7 18.75 0.02 65.03
CA GLU A 7 17.60 0.21 64.15
C GLU A 7 17.98 0.81 62.78
N ALA A 8 19.28 0.84 62.43
CA ALA A 8 19.73 1.38 61.17
C ALA A 8 19.12 0.57 59.96
N PRO A 9 18.74 1.23 58.83
CA PRO A 9 18.15 0.55 57.68
C PRO A 9 19.13 -0.31 56.87
N CYS A 10 20.39 -0.37 57.28
CA CYS A 10 21.46 -1.21 56.74
C CYS A 10 21.89 -2.27 57.72
N GLY A 11 22.47 -3.36 57.24
CA GLY A 11 23.15 -4.30 58.10
C GLY A 11 24.42 -3.73 58.70
N PHE A 12 24.67 -3.93 59.97
CA PHE A 12 25.88 -3.48 60.68
C PHE A 12 26.47 -4.62 61.49
N ILE A 13 27.77 -4.81 61.37
CA ILE A 13 28.58 -5.60 62.31
C ILE A 13 29.85 -4.83 62.64
N SER A 14 30.33 -4.99 63.88
CA SER A 14 31.67 -4.60 64.27
C SER A 14 32.52 -5.85 64.49
N ILE A 15 33.71 -5.90 63.90
CA ILE A 15 34.65 -7.02 64.04
C ILE A 15 35.96 -6.53 64.68
N ASP A 16 36.60 -7.47 65.35
CA ASP A 16 37.95 -7.23 65.88
C ASP A 16 39.03 -7.37 64.77
N GLN A 17 40.28 -7.18 65.12
CA GLN A 17 41.41 -7.33 64.21
C GLN A 17 41.61 -8.75 63.65
N SER A 18 41.08 -9.77 64.34
CA SER A 18 41.12 -11.16 63.89
C SER A 18 39.97 -11.49 62.99
N GLY A 19 38.94 -10.61 62.82
CA GLY A 19 37.75 -10.82 62.04
C GLY A 19 36.61 -11.45 62.80
N CYS A 20 36.68 -11.53 64.13
CA CYS A 20 35.59 -11.98 64.97
C CYS A 20 34.55 -10.93 65.24
N ILE A 21 33.28 -11.27 65.17
CA ILE A 21 32.13 -10.36 65.31
C ILE A 21 31.97 -10.01 66.80
N ASN A 22 32.07 -8.71 67.09
CA ASN A 22 31.87 -8.18 68.45
C ASN A 22 30.45 -7.67 68.63
N GLU A 23 29.92 -7.03 67.65
CA GLU A 23 28.59 -6.39 67.67
C GLU A 23 27.85 -6.64 66.35
N VAL A 24 26.53 -6.69 66.43
CA VAL A 24 25.64 -6.88 65.27
C VAL A 24 24.33 -6.14 65.51
N ASN A 25 23.74 -5.56 64.45
CA ASN A 25 22.44 -4.90 64.56
C ASN A 25 21.28 -5.82 64.22
N THR A 26 20.08 -5.45 64.65
CA THR A 26 18.82 -6.18 64.38
C THR A 26 18.58 -6.41 62.90
N ARG A 27 18.92 -5.44 62.08
CA ARG A 27 18.72 -5.53 60.62
C ARG A 27 19.57 -6.62 59.97
N PHE A 28 20.83 -6.73 60.34
CA PHE A 28 21.73 -7.77 59.84
C PHE A 28 21.29 -9.18 60.32
N LEU A 29 20.90 -9.31 61.60
CA LEU A 29 20.37 -10.57 62.16
C LEU A 29 19.12 -11.03 61.38
N THR A 30 18.19 -10.11 61.10
CA THR A 30 16.97 -10.41 60.31
C THR A 30 17.29 -10.93 58.90
N TRP A 31 18.27 -10.33 58.23
CA TRP A 31 18.67 -10.78 56.89
C TRP A 31 19.36 -12.13 56.91
N MET A 32 20.21 -12.32 57.89
CA MET A 32 21.03 -13.52 58.00
C MET A 32 20.30 -14.68 58.63
N GLY A 33 19.18 -14.43 59.32
CA GLY A 33 18.37 -15.47 59.98
C GLY A 33 19.04 -16.10 61.19
N TYR A 34 19.94 -15.36 61.89
CA TYR A 34 20.60 -15.79 63.08
C TYR A 34 20.13 -14.99 64.30
N GLN A 35 20.32 -15.57 65.48
CA GLN A 35 20.19 -14.83 66.74
C GLN A 35 21.52 -14.17 67.10
N GLU A 36 21.49 -13.12 67.94
CA GLU A 36 22.71 -12.34 68.32
C GLU A 36 23.76 -13.27 69.01
N GLU A 37 23.33 -14.19 69.92
CA GLU A 37 24.20 -15.13 70.63
C GLU A 37 24.89 -16.14 69.69
N GLU A 38 24.29 -16.34 68.49
CA GLU A 38 24.86 -17.25 67.48
C GLU A 38 25.90 -16.54 66.62
N MET A 39 25.87 -15.20 66.56
CA MET A 39 26.73 -14.41 65.72
C MET A 39 27.94 -13.83 66.43
N VAL A 40 27.75 -13.30 67.63
CA VAL A 40 28.83 -12.69 68.39
C VAL A 40 29.88 -13.78 68.73
N GLY A 41 31.16 -13.44 68.56
CA GLY A 41 32.29 -14.33 68.70
C GLY A 41 32.61 -15.25 67.52
N LYS A 42 31.72 -15.31 66.48
CA LYS A 42 32.04 -16.05 65.26
C LYS A 42 32.91 -15.21 64.36
N HIS A 43 33.77 -15.84 63.57
CA HIS A 43 34.55 -15.20 62.55
C HIS A 43 33.67 -14.87 61.33
N MET A 44 33.77 -13.63 60.80
CA MET A 44 32.97 -13.12 59.69
C MET A 44 33.03 -14.04 58.42
N GLU A 45 34.16 -14.74 58.24
CA GLU A 45 34.31 -15.70 57.14
C GLU A 45 33.27 -16.80 57.13
N THR A 46 32.69 -17.17 58.28
CA THR A 46 31.65 -18.19 58.33
C THR A 46 30.41 -17.83 57.56
N LEU A 47 30.20 -16.51 57.34
CA LEU A 47 29.10 -15.95 56.56
C LEU A 47 29.42 -15.83 55.07
N LEU A 48 30.66 -16.11 54.65
CA LEU A 48 31.12 -15.94 53.28
C LEU A 48 31.07 -17.26 52.49
N THR A 49 30.72 -17.16 51.20
CA THR A 49 30.92 -18.28 50.27
C THR A 49 32.42 -18.57 50.11
N LYS A 50 32.77 -19.78 49.64
CA LYS A 50 34.18 -20.17 49.42
C LYS A 50 34.97 -19.18 48.58
N VAL A 51 34.33 -18.63 47.54
CA VAL A 51 34.95 -17.66 46.63
C VAL A 51 35.15 -16.32 47.35
N ASN A 52 34.16 -15.85 48.09
CA ASN A 52 34.24 -14.56 48.80
C ASN A 52 35.22 -14.60 49.98
N ARG A 53 35.48 -15.76 50.62
CA ARG A 53 36.57 -15.91 51.61
C ARG A 53 37.94 -15.58 51.02
N MET A 54 38.21 -16.04 49.82
CA MET A 54 39.47 -15.71 49.14
C MET A 54 39.61 -14.21 48.94
N PHE A 55 38.58 -13.53 48.42
CA PHE A 55 38.57 -12.07 48.23
C PHE A 55 38.67 -11.31 49.57
N PHE A 56 38.07 -11.85 50.63
CA PHE A 56 38.14 -11.25 51.95
C PHE A 56 39.57 -11.20 52.48
N HIS A 57 40.36 -12.31 52.30
CA HIS A 57 41.75 -12.36 52.69
C HIS A 57 42.70 -11.63 51.72
N THR A 58 42.44 -11.65 50.44
CA THR A 58 43.38 -11.10 49.44
C THR A 58 43.15 -9.63 49.18
N TYR A 59 41.96 -9.10 49.45
CA TYR A 59 41.61 -7.72 49.19
C TYR A 59 41.13 -6.97 50.40
N PHE A 60 40.09 -7.46 51.12
CA PHE A 60 39.47 -6.72 52.25
C PHE A 60 40.45 -6.44 53.37
N PHE A 61 41.05 -7.51 53.97
CA PHE A 61 41.99 -7.33 55.09
C PHE A 61 43.23 -6.53 54.75
N PRO A 62 43.94 -6.75 53.65
CA PRO A 62 45.06 -5.93 53.28
C PRO A 62 44.66 -4.46 53.05
N THR A 63 43.54 -4.19 52.42
CA THR A 63 43.07 -2.85 52.12
C THR A 63 42.68 -2.10 53.40
N ILE A 64 41.91 -2.75 54.30
CA ILE A 64 41.48 -2.09 55.56
C ILE A 64 42.68 -1.85 56.50
N GLN A 65 43.70 -2.69 56.47
CA GLN A 65 44.91 -2.52 57.25
C GLN A 65 45.77 -1.36 56.73
N LEU A 66 45.82 -1.19 55.40
CA LEU A 66 46.67 -0.19 54.73
C LEU A 66 46.00 1.18 54.70
N HIS A 67 44.70 1.24 54.41
CA HIS A 67 43.96 2.45 54.15
C HIS A 67 42.96 2.86 55.27
N ASN A 68 42.76 2.03 56.26
CA ASN A 68 41.73 2.16 57.31
C ASN A 68 40.27 2.20 56.78
N SER A 69 40.03 2.04 55.50
CA SER A 69 38.69 1.97 54.91
C SER A 69 38.65 1.02 53.72
N VAL A 70 37.47 0.45 53.47
CA VAL A 70 37.11 -0.28 52.28
C VAL A 70 35.73 0.23 51.87
N GLU A 71 35.59 0.68 50.63
CA GLU A 71 34.33 1.22 50.10
C GLU A 71 33.85 0.35 48.91
N GLU A 72 32.55 0.24 48.78
CA GLU A 72 31.89 -0.42 47.67
C GLU A 72 32.38 -1.84 47.36
N PHE A 73 32.73 -2.59 48.38
CA PHE A 73 33.19 -3.96 48.24
C PHE A 73 31.97 -4.91 48.08
N TYR A 74 31.78 -5.45 46.87
CA TYR A 74 30.68 -6.35 46.53
C TYR A 74 31.03 -7.79 46.99
N ILE A 75 30.18 -8.35 47.84
CA ILE A 75 30.31 -9.73 48.31
C ILE A 75 28.95 -10.44 48.43
N ASN A 76 28.97 -11.75 48.42
CA ASN A 76 27.79 -12.56 48.73
C ASN A 76 27.96 -13.18 50.12
N LEU A 77 27.01 -12.88 51.01
CA LEU A 77 26.88 -13.55 52.30
C LEU A 77 26.01 -14.79 52.17
N THR A 78 26.18 -15.74 53.05
CA THR A 78 25.34 -16.95 53.17
C THR A 78 24.55 -16.87 54.48
N ASN A 79 23.21 -16.86 54.37
CA ASN A 79 22.33 -16.82 55.55
C ASN A 79 22.20 -18.22 56.22
N ALA A 80 21.48 -18.30 57.35
CA ALA A 80 21.23 -19.54 58.08
C ALA A 80 20.50 -20.62 57.25
N ALA A 81 19.69 -20.22 56.26
CA ALA A 81 19.01 -21.14 55.35
C ALA A 81 19.90 -21.60 54.17
N GLY A 82 21.16 -21.14 54.10
CA GLY A 82 22.07 -21.46 52.98
C GLY A 82 21.86 -20.61 51.71
N GLU A 83 21.02 -19.59 51.77
CA GLU A 83 20.76 -18.70 50.62
C GLU A 83 21.87 -17.64 50.50
N SER A 84 22.19 -17.29 49.24
CA SER A 84 23.16 -16.25 48.93
C SER A 84 22.51 -14.87 48.96
N ILE A 85 23.03 -13.98 49.78
CA ILE A 85 22.58 -12.59 49.93
C ILE A 85 23.64 -11.66 49.32
N PRO A 86 23.42 -11.08 48.15
CA PRO A 86 24.35 -10.12 47.56
C PRO A 86 24.30 -8.78 48.33
N VAL A 87 25.46 -8.34 48.80
CA VAL A 87 25.60 -7.11 49.59
C VAL A 87 26.77 -6.24 49.08
N LEU A 88 26.62 -4.97 49.24
CA LEU A 88 27.70 -3.98 49.15
C LEU A 88 28.20 -3.72 50.56
N LEU A 89 29.49 -3.95 50.80
CA LEU A 89 30.14 -3.74 52.06
C LEU A 89 31.00 -2.45 52.04
N ASN A 90 30.73 -1.54 52.97
CA ASN A 90 31.63 -0.47 53.33
C ASN A 90 32.16 -0.72 54.72
N ALA A 91 33.49 -0.58 54.94
CA ALA A 91 34.11 -0.83 56.23
C ALA A 91 35.10 0.26 56.59
N ARG A 92 35.21 0.52 57.88
CA ARG A 92 36.16 1.49 58.42
C ARG A 92 36.80 0.95 59.70
N ARG A 93 38.12 1.05 59.78
CA ARG A 93 38.92 0.72 60.94
C ARG A 93 39.19 1.96 61.77
N TYR A 94 39.01 1.90 63.06
CA TYR A 94 39.35 2.94 64.04
C TYR A 94 39.60 2.35 65.41
N VAL A 95 39.95 3.21 66.38
CA VAL A 95 40.16 2.78 67.78
C VAL A 95 38.95 3.21 68.61
N HIS A 96 38.25 2.28 69.21
CA HIS A 96 37.15 2.51 70.15
C HIS A 96 37.54 2.07 71.54
N GLU A 97 37.48 2.98 72.52
CA GLU A 97 37.89 2.70 73.91
C GLU A 97 39.29 2.07 74.07
N GLY A 98 40.23 2.45 73.22
CA GLY A 98 41.59 1.89 73.24
C GLY A 98 41.76 0.56 72.49
N VAL A 99 40.69 -0.05 71.95
CA VAL A 99 40.72 -1.26 71.16
C VAL A 99 40.50 -0.97 69.70
N PRO A 100 41.31 -1.49 68.77
CA PRO A 100 41.08 -1.34 67.37
C PRO A 100 39.94 -2.25 66.91
N VAL A 101 38.93 -1.64 66.22
CA VAL A 101 37.73 -2.29 65.68
C VAL A 101 37.56 -1.94 64.22
N ILE A 102 36.82 -2.75 63.52
CA ILE A 102 36.43 -2.54 62.11
C ILE A 102 34.90 -2.61 62.06
N ASP A 103 34.29 -1.48 61.78
CA ASP A 103 32.85 -1.37 61.52
C ASP A 103 32.55 -1.62 60.07
N CYS A 104 31.59 -2.51 59.83
CA CYS A 104 31.16 -2.97 58.53
C CYS A 104 29.66 -2.66 58.31
N LEU A 105 29.37 -1.87 57.30
CA LEU A 105 28.00 -1.57 56.86
C LEU A 105 27.68 -2.35 55.59
N PHE A 106 26.50 -2.98 55.56
CA PHE A 106 26.04 -3.80 54.48
C PHE A 106 24.74 -3.27 53.88
N ILE A 107 24.71 -3.18 52.55
CA ILE A 107 23.52 -2.78 51.79
C ILE A 107 23.14 -3.93 50.89
N GLN A 108 21.90 -4.45 51.03
CA GLN A 108 21.42 -5.51 50.14
C GLN A 108 21.27 -5.01 48.69
N MET A 109 21.80 -5.83 47.77
CA MET A 109 21.81 -5.50 46.32
C MET A 109 20.77 -6.31 45.52
N LYS A 110 19.91 -7.10 46.18
CA LYS A 110 18.96 -7.99 45.51
C LYS A 110 18.08 -7.25 44.50
N GLN A 111 17.45 -6.14 44.91
CA GLN A 111 16.58 -5.37 44.00
C GLN A 111 17.34 -4.82 42.81
N ARG A 112 18.56 -4.36 43.01
CA ARG A 112 19.38 -3.82 41.90
C ARG A 112 19.72 -4.89 40.87
N ILE A 113 20.08 -6.10 41.34
CA ILE A 113 20.39 -7.21 40.42
C ILE A 113 19.16 -7.65 39.66
N ASP A 114 18.00 -7.73 40.31
CA ASP A 114 16.74 -8.08 39.65
C ASP A 114 16.40 -7.04 38.56
N TYR A 115 16.53 -5.74 38.84
CA TYR A 115 16.34 -4.69 37.84
C TYR A 115 17.33 -4.76 36.69
N GLU A 116 18.61 -5.03 36.93
CA GLU A 116 19.61 -5.18 35.89
C GLU A 116 19.31 -6.35 34.94
N LEU A 117 18.85 -7.48 35.51
CA LEU A 117 18.45 -8.66 34.74
C LEU A 117 17.19 -8.36 33.89
N GLU A 118 16.19 -7.72 34.48
CA GLU A 118 14.98 -7.29 33.78
C GLU A 118 15.32 -6.33 32.64
N LEU A 119 16.14 -5.32 32.90
CA LEU A 119 16.58 -4.36 31.88
C LEU A 119 17.29 -5.03 30.72
N ARG A 120 18.20 -5.98 31.00
CA ARG A 120 18.89 -6.75 29.95
C ARG A 120 17.93 -7.62 29.14
N SER A 121 16.93 -8.23 29.77
CA SER A 121 15.92 -9.02 29.07
C SER A 121 15.06 -8.14 28.14
N LEU A 122 14.67 -6.97 28.64
CA LEU A 122 13.91 -5.98 27.88
C LEU A 122 14.70 -5.47 26.66
N GLN A 123 15.99 -5.16 26.86
CA GLN A 123 16.87 -4.73 25.77
C GLN A 123 16.95 -5.77 24.65
N LYS A 124 17.16 -7.06 25.01
CA LYS A 124 17.20 -8.15 24.02
C LYS A 124 15.89 -8.31 23.26
N THR A 125 14.77 -8.18 23.97
CA THR A 125 13.44 -8.29 23.33
C THR A 125 13.20 -7.13 22.37
N THR A 126 13.58 -5.91 22.77
CA THR A 126 13.45 -4.71 21.95
C THR A 126 14.33 -4.79 20.70
N GLU A 127 15.57 -5.25 20.85
CA GLU A 127 16.51 -5.42 19.73
C GLU A 127 15.99 -6.44 18.71
N LYS A 128 15.47 -7.57 19.19
CA LYS A 128 14.85 -8.58 18.33
C LYS A 128 13.64 -8.02 17.58
N ALA A 129 12.73 -7.32 18.28
CA ALA A 129 11.56 -6.71 17.67
C ALA A 129 11.94 -5.66 16.60
N TYR A 130 13.05 -4.98 16.78
CA TYR A 130 13.57 -4.01 15.81
C TYR A 130 14.03 -4.71 14.52
N LEU A 131 14.77 -5.82 14.65
CA LEU A 131 15.22 -6.59 13.49
C LEU A 131 14.04 -7.22 12.74
N ASP A 132 13.09 -7.83 13.46
CA ASP A 132 11.89 -8.41 12.86
C ASP A 132 11.07 -7.34 12.09
N ARG A 133 11.03 -6.12 12.62
CA ARG A 133 10.37 -4.98 11.97
C ARG A 133 11.09 -4.56 10.68
N GLU A 134 12.42 -4.47 10.69
CA GLU A 134 13.20 -4.12 9.48
C GLU A 134 13.02 -5.15 8.37
N GLU A 135 13.03 -6.44 8.72
CA GLU A 135 12.75 -7.51 7.75
C GLU A 135 11.33 -7.40 7.16
N ALA A 136 10.33 -7.11 8.00
CA ALA A 136 8.96 -6.93 7.56
C ALA A 136 8.82 -5.71 6.62
N PHE A 137 9.50 -4.59 6.91
CA PHE A 137 9.52 -3.43 6.03
C PHE A 137 10.15 -3.73 4.66
N ALA A 138 11.28 -4.44 4.65
CA ALA A 138 11.93 -4.83 3.40
C ALA A 138 11.08 -5.79 2.55
N GLN A 139 10.32 -6.68 3.18
CA GLN A 139 9.35 -7.54 2.48
C GLN A 139 8.17 -6.72 1.94
N LEU A 140 7.63 -5.81 2.74
CA LEU A 140 6.52 -4.93 2.35
C LEU A 140 6.89 -4.09 1.12
N GLU A 141 8.09 -3.52 1.09
CA GLU A 141 8.58 -2.73 -0.04
C GLU A 141 8.64 -3.56 -1.33
N LYS A 142 9.13 -4.80 -1.26
CA LYS A 142 9.13 -5.72 -2.41
C LYS A 142 7.72 -6.01 -2.92
N VAL A 143 6.78 -6.25 -2.00
CA VAL A 143 5.37 -6.50 -2.35
C VAL A 143 4.73 -5.27 -2.99
N TYR A 144 5.01 -4.07 -2.50
CA TYR A 144 4.52 -2.82 -3.11
C TYR A 144 5.01 -2.63 -4.55
N VAL A 145 6.30 -2.89 -4.81
CA VAL A 145 6.87 -2.82 -6.17
C VAL A 145 6.20 -3.83 -7.10
N GLU A 146 5.97 -5.05 -6.62
CA GLU A 146 5.29 -6.09 -7.41
C GLU A 146 3.83 -5.74 -7.71
N ILE A 147 3.09 -5.21 -6.74
CA ILE A 147 1.71 -4.74 -6.92
C ILE A 147 1.66 -3.62 -7.96
N ALA A 148 2.53 -2.62 -7.88
CA ALA A 148 2.58 -1.52 -8.85
C ALA A 148 2.84 -2.02 -10.28
N ARG A 149 3.77 -2.97 -10.44
CA ARG A 149 4.03 -3.62 -11.74
C ARG A 149 2.80 -4.36 -12.27
N LYS A 150 2.15 -5.16 -11.43
CA LYS A 150 0.94 -5.91 -11.81
C LYS A 150 -0.23 -5.01 -12.16
N GLN A 151 -0.40 -3.90 -11.44
CA GLN A 151 -1.43 -2.91 -11.78
C GLN A 151 -1.18 -2.28 -13.16
N GLY A 152 0.07 -1.99 -13.51
CA GLY A 152 0.45 -1.52 -14.84
C GLY A 152 0.09 -2.54 -15.93
N GLU A 153 0.47 -3.80 -15.75
CA GLU A 153 0.15 -4.88 -16.70
C GLU A 153 -1.38 -5.07 -16.90
N ILE A 154 -2.14 -5.02 -15.80
CA ILE A 154 -3.61 -5.11 -15.86
C ILE A 154 -4.21 -3.92 -16.61
N LEU A 155 -3.69 -2.71 -16.40
CA LEU A 155 -4.18 -1.52 -17.09
C LEU A 155 -3.92 -1.59 -18.60
N GLU A 156 -2.72 -2.01 -19.00
CA GLU A 156 -2.37 -2.22 -20.42
C GLU A 156 -3.26 -3.29 -21.06
N MET A 157 -3.41 -4.44 -20.41
CA MET A 157 -4.26 -5.53 -20.89
C MET A 157 -5.74 -5.11 -20.99
N ASN A 158 -6.22 -4.33 -20.03
CA ASN A 158 -7.59 -3.82 -20.06
C ASN A 158 -7.81 -2.82 -21.22
N ASN A 159 -6.82 -1.97 -21.48
CA ASN A 159 -6.86 -1.05 -22.64
C ASN A 159 -6.84 -1.81 -23.98
N GLU A 160 -6.05 -2.87 -24.09
CA GLU A 160 -6.06 -3.74 -25.27
C GLU A 160 -7.40 -4.45 -25.45
N LEU A 161 -7.94 -5.02 -24.37
CA LEU A 161 -9.26 -5.65 -24.39
C LEU A 161 -10.36 -4.67 -24.79
N LEU A 162 -10.32 -3.44 -24.29
CA LEU A 162 -11.26 -2.39 -24.66
C LEU A 162 -11.14 -2.02 -26.16
N LYS A 163 -9.93 -1.90 -26.69
CA LYS A 163 -9.70 -1.67 -28.12
C LYS A 163 -10.27 -2.81 -28.94
N LEU A 164 -9.92 -4.07 -28.61
CA LEU A 164 -10.41 -5.27 -29.31
C LEU A 164 -11.93 -5.41 -29.22
N SER A 165 -12.52 -5.01 -28.12
CA SER A 165 -13.97 -5.09 -27.89
C SER A 165 -14.76 -4.00 -28.61
N ASN A 166 -14.15 -2.82 -28.84
CA ASN A 166 -14.83 -1.61 -29.29
C ASN A 166 -14.51 -1.22 -30.74
N THR A 167 -13.53 -1.87 -31.39
CA THR A 167 -13.15 -1.57 -32.77
C THR A 167 -13.57 -2.67 -33.75
N ASP A 168 -13.84 -2.29 -34.98
CA ASP A 168 -14.00 -3.21 -36.11
C ASP A 168 -12.62 -3.65 -36.59
N LYS A 169 -12.42 -4.97 -36.71
CA LYS A 169 -11.11 -5.58 -37.03
C LYS A 169 -10.59 -5.22 -38.42
N LEU A 170 -11.49 -4.95 -39.39
CA LEU A 170 -11.09 -4.60 -40.74
C LEU A 170 -10.74 -3.12 -40.88
N THR A 171 -11.61 -2.25 -40.40
CA THR A 171 -11.53 -0.82 -40.63
C THR A 171 -10.86 -0.03 -39.54
N ASN A 172 -10.63 -0.66 -38.35
CA ASN A 172 -10.03 -0.08 -37.16
C ASN A 172 -10.79 1.14 -36.58
N ILE A 173 -12.01 1.44 -37.07
CA ILE A 173 -12.93 2.40 -36.44
C ILE A 173 -13.78 1.71 -35.39
N SER A 174 -14.68 2.46 -34.73
CA SER A 174 -15.58 1.88 -33.74
C SER A 174 -16.48 0.79 -34.35
N ASN A 175 -16.79 -0.24 -33.57
CA ASN A 175 -17.71 -1.31 -33.99
C ASN A 175 -19.14 -1.03 -33.50
N ARG A 176 -20.08 -1.89 -33.88
CA ARG A 176 -21.49 -1.82 -33.51
C ARG A 176 -21.71 -1.74 -31.99
N ARG A 177 -20.93 -2.50 -31.21
CA ARG A 177 -21.06 -2.48 -29.73
C ARG A 177 -20.70 -1.13 -29.13
N PHE A 178 -19.61 -0.55 -29.59
CA PHE A 178 -19.21 0.80 -29.15
C PHE A 178 -20.24 1.86 -29.56
N PHE A 179 -20.77 1.77 -30.77
CA PHE A 179 -21.83 2.66 -31.27
C PHE A 179 -23.06 2.61 -30.35
N GLN A 180 -23.56 1.43 -30.00
CA GLN A 180 -24.72 1.27 -29.12
C GLN A 180 -24.52 1.96 -27.77
N LYS A 181 -23.36 1.75 -27.17
CA LYS A 181 -23.00 2.39 -25.89
C LYS A 181 -22.92 3.94 -26.00
N GLU A 182 -22.36 4.44 -27.08
CA GLU A 182 -22.30 5.90 -27.32
C GLU A 182 -23.69 6.49 -27.61
N LEU A 183 -24.54 5.76 -28.32
CA LEU A 183 -25.92 6.17 -28.57
C LEU A 183 -26.71 6.30 -27.25
N GLU A 184 -26.66 5.29 -26.39
CA GLU A 184 -27.25 5.36 -25.04
C GLU A 184 -26.76 6.60 -24.28
N ARG A 185 -25.46 6.83 -24.27
CA ARG A 185 -24.86 8.01 -23.62
C ARG A 185 -25.38 9.34 -24.16
N HIS A 186 -25.59 9.44 -25.47
CA HIS A 186 -26.10 10.68 -26.09
C HIS A 186 -27.60 10.87 -25.86
N ILE A 187 -28.37 9.80 -25.71
CA ILE A 187 -29.76 9.83 -25.28
C ILE A 187 -29.86 10.36 -23.83
N ASP A 188 -29.00 9.87 -22.94
CA ASP A 188 -28.93 10.37 -21.55
C ASP A 188 -28.57 11.86 -21.50
N LEU A 189 -27.55 12.31 -22.25
CA LEU A 189 -27.18 13.72 -22.35
C LEU A 189 -28.30 14.60 -22.91
N TYR A 190 -29.07 14.10 -23.86
CA TYR A 190 -30.25 14.82 -24.35
C TYR A 190 -31.31 14.95 -23.26
N THR A 191 -31.56 13.87 -22.53
CA THR A 191 -32.59 13.83 -21.49
C THR A 191 -32.24 14.70 -20.27
N GLU A 192 -30.95 14.70 -19.87
CA GLU A 192 -30.48 15.42 -18.68
C GLU A 192 -30.12 16.87 -18.95
N GLU A 193 -29.49 17.15 -20.08
CA GLU A 193 -28.88 18.46 -20.38
C GLU A 193 -29.49 19.15 -21.64
N GLY A 194 -30.38 18.45 -22.34
CA GLY A 194 -30.97 19.00 -23.58
C GLY A 194 -29.99 19.09 -24.77
N ILE A 195 -28.87 18.34 -24.71
CA ILE A 195 -27.86 18.36 -25.77
C ILE A 195 -28.40 17.59 -26.99
N VAL A 196 -28.77 18.32 -28.03
CA VAL A 196 -29.26 17.76 -29.31
C VAL A 196 -28.15 16.93 -29.96
N PHE A 197 -28.51 15.84 -30.64
CA PHE A 197 -27.59 15.08 -31.48
C PHE A 197 -28.33 14.54 -32.71
N SER A 198 -27.56 14.28 -33.79
CA SER A 198 -28.06 13.66 -34.99
C SER A 198 -27.31 12.38 -35.32
N LEU A 199 -27.94 11.45 -36.01
CA LEU A 199 -27.35 10.25 -36.57
C LEU A 199 -27.32 10.31 -38.08
N LEU A 200 -26.18 9.85 -38.64
CA LEU A 200 -26.10 9.55 -40.09
C LEU A 200 -25.89 8.04 -40.24
N MET A 201 -26.63 7.41 -41.13
CA MET A 201 -26.39 6.04 -41.57
C MET A 201 -25.91 6.08 -43.02
N VAL A 202 -24.73 5.51 -43.26
CA VAL A 202 -24.04 5.54 -44.56
C VAL A 202 -23.93 4.13 -45.09
N ASP A 203 -24.26 3.95 -46.36
CA ASP A 203 -24.20 2.63 -47.01
C ASP A 203 -23.56 2.81 -48.41
N ILE A 204 -22.68 1.88 -48.79
CA ILE A 204 -21.97 1.94 -50.06
C ILE A 204 -22.89 1.48 -51.18
N ASP A 205 -23.08 2.36 -52.14
CA ASP A 205 -23.92 2.04 -53.30
C ASP A 205 -23.31 0.93 -54.14
N HIS A 206 -24.12 -0.12 -54.42
CA HIS A 206 -23.73 -1.24 -55.27
C HIS A 206 -22.47 -2.01 -54.78
N PHE A 207 -22.18 -2.05 -53.47
CA PHE A 207 -20.99 -2.69 -52.93
C PHE A 207 -20.86 -4.18 -53.36
N LYS A 208 -21.96 -4.86 -53.51
CA LYS A 208 -21.95 -6.24 -54.07
C LYS A 208 -21.29 -6.29 -55.45
N ASN A 209 -21.57 -5.30 -56.32
CA ASN A 209 -20.94 -5.27 -57.63
C ASN A 209 -19.43 -5.05 -57.54
N VAL A 210 -18.97 -4.27 -56.54
CA VAL A 210 -17.52 -4.09 -56.26
C VAL A 210 -16.90 -5.43 -55.96
N ASN A 211 -17.49 -6.17 -55.00
CA ASN A 211 -17.01 -7.51 -54.62
C ASN A 211 -17.04 -8.50 -55.79
N ASP A 212 -18.14 -8.50 -56.54
CA ASP A 212 -18.33 -9.45 -57.70
C ASP A 212 -17.33 -9.13 -58.84
N THR A 213 -16.94 -7.86 -59.02
CA THR A 213 -16.06 -7.44 -60.15
C THR A 213 -14.57 -7.51 -59.76
N TYR A 214 -14.22 -7.08 -58.55
CA TYR A 214 -12.81 -6.87 -58.13
C TYR A 214 -12.37 -7.85 -57.02
N GLY A 215 -13.30 -8.69 -56.53
CA GLY A 215 -13.06 -9.64 -55.47
C GLY A 215 -13.18 -9.06 -54.06
N HIS A 216 -13.36 -9.91 -53.07
CA HIS A 216 -13.58 -9.52 -51.65
C HIS A 216 -12.41 -8.72 -51.04
N LEU A 217 -11.17 -9.01 -51.42
CA LEU A 217 -10.02 -8.25 -50.95
C LEU A 217 -10.05 -6.78 -51.42
N ALA A 218 -10.54 -6.55 -52.62
CA ALA A 218 -10.76 -5.18 -53.12
C ALA A 218 -11.89 -4.49 -52.35
N GLY A 219 -12.97 -5.19 -52.05
CA GLY A 219 -14.05 -4.70 -51.21
C GLY A 219 -13.55 -4.33 -49.79
N ASP A 220 -12.72 -5.16 -49.20
CA ASP A 220 -12.11 -4.90 -47.89
C ASP A 220 -11.25 -3.62 -47.93
N SER A 221 -10.45 -3.43 -48.96
CA SER A 221 -9.65 -2.20 -49.18
C SER A 221 -10.53 -0.95 -49.31
N VAL A 222 -11.64 -1.03 -50.03
CA VAL A 222 -12.62 0.04 -50.17
C VAL A 222 -13.26 0.41 -48.83
N LEU A 223 -13.61 -0.60 -48.00
CA LEU A 223 -14.15 -0.38 -46.65
C LEU A 223 -13.15 0.34 -45.75
N VAL A 224 -11.88 -0.06 -45.78
CA VAL A 224 -10.81 0.61 -45.02
C VAL A 224 -10.61 2.04 -45.46
N GLN A 225 -10.55 2.27 -46.76
CA GLN A 225 -10.36 3.62 -47.31
C GLN A 225 -11.57 4.54 -47.03
N LEU A 226 -12.81 4.02 -47.11
CA LEU A 226 -14.02 4.75 -46.73
C LEU A 226 -14.04 5.12 -45.25
N ALA A 227 -13.71 4.17 -44.36
CA ALA A 227 -13.63 4.45 -42.94
C ALA A 227 -12.65 5.56 -42.59
N GLY A 228 -11.48 5.57 -43.23
CA GLY A 228 -10.49 6.63 -43.09
C GLY A 228 -11.01 8.00 -43.56
N LEU A 229 -11.64 8.04 -44.77
CA LEU A 229 -12.23 9.25 -45.35
C LEU A 229 -13.34 9.80 -44.45
N LEU A 230 -14.29 8.98 -44.03
CA LEU A 230 -15.37 9.39 -43.13
C LEU A 230 -14.80 9.99 -41.83
N THR A 231 -13.82 9.33 -41.22
CA THR A 231 -13.18 9.78 -39.97
C THR A 231 -12.51 11.16 -40.17
N GLN A 232 -11.83 11.35 -41.26
CA GLN A 232 -11.16 12.64 -41.60
C GLN A 232 -12.16 13.77 -41.79
N GLU A 233 -13.23 13.53 -42.53
CA GLU A 233 -14.21 14.55 -42.92
C GLU A 233 -15.10 15.02 -41.78
N ILE A 234 -15.42 14.14 -40.82
CA ILE A 234 -16.29 14.49 -39.70
C ILE A 234 -15.56 15.17 -38.54
N GLY A 235 -14.21 15.05 -38.47
CA GLY A 235 -13.40 15.63 -37.41
C GLY A 235 -13.47 14.85 -36.08
N LEU A 236 -12.67 15.29 -35.10
CA LEU A 236 -12.43 14.54 -33.82
C LEU A 236 -13.61 14.52 -32.84
N ALA A 237 -14.54 15.50 -32.97
CA ALA A 237 -15.69 15.60 -32.05
C ALA A 237 -16.76 14.53 -32.33
N ASN A 238 -16.80 14.02 -33.54
CA ASN A 238 -17.78 13.07 -34.03
C ASN A 238 -17.24 11.62 -33.97
N ARG A 239 -18.12 10.63 -34.07
CA ARG A 239 -17.74 9.21 -34.00
C ARG A 239 -18.29 8.44 -35.18
N VAL A 240 -17.41 7.76 -35.92
CA VAL A 240 -17.78 6.81 -36.96
C VAL A 240 -17.69 5.41 -36.39
N ALA A 241 -18.70 4.59 -36.69
CA ALA A 241 -18.68 3.17 -36.39
C ALA A 241 -19.13 2.37 -37.61
N ARG A 242 -18.64 1.13 -37.75
CA ARG A 242 -19.12 0.18 -38.73
C ARG A 242 -20.10 -0.78 -38.05
N LEU A 243 -21.33 -0.87 -38.56
CA LEU A 243 -22.37 -1.74 -38.03
C LEU A 243 -22.23 -3.19 -38.53
N GLY A 244 -21.71 -3.35 -39.73
CA GLY A 244 -21.46 -4.65 -40.36
C GLY A 244 -21.59 -4.54 -41.89
N GLY A 245 -20.98 -5.46 -42.64
CA GLY A 245 -20.99 -5.38 -44.10
C GLY A 245 -20.46 -4.05 -44.61
N GLU A 246 -21.31 -3.34 -45.33
CA GLU A 246 -21.04 -2.06 -45.99
C GLU A 246 -21.68 -0.85 -45.30
N GLU A 247 -22.21 -1.07 -44.06
CA GLU A 247 -22.97 -0.04 -43.33
C GLU A 247 -22.09 0.64 -42.27
N PHE A 248 -22.09 1.96 -42.30
CA PHE A 248 -21.45 2.83 -41.34
C PHE A 248 -22.47 3.74 -40.66
N VAL A 249 -22.22 4.12 -39.43
CA VAL A 249 -23.04 5.06 -38.68
C VAL A 249 -22.17 6.13 -38.03
N ILE A 250 -22.68 7.36 -37.99
CA ILE A 250 -21.99 8.51 -37.43
C ILE A 250 -22.90 9.17 -36.41
N ILE A 251 -22.38 9.40 -35.18
CA ILE A 251 -23.05 10.23 -34.18
C ILE A 251 -22.47 11.64 -34.26
N LEU A 252 -23.35 12.61 -34.31
CA LEU A 252 -23.06 14.05 -34.43
C LEU A 252 -23.59 14.78 -33.18
N PRO A 253 -22.80 14.92 -32.11
CA PRO A 253 -23.20 15.66 -30.91
C PRO A 253 -23.39 17.15 -31.21
N GLY A 254 -24.37 17.80 -30.58
CA GLY A 254 -24.65 19.23 -30.70
C GLY A 254 -25.11 19.66 -32.09
N THR A 255 -25.55 18.72 -32.95
CA THR A 255 -25.86 19.00 -34.37
C THR A 255 -27.36 18.85 -34.64
N ASN A 256 -27.97 19.85 -35.20
CA ASN A 256 -29.38 19.86 -35.57
C ASN A 256 -29.63 19.23 -36.99
N ALA A 257 -30.89 19.20 -37.41
CA ALA A 257 -31.30 18.56 -38.65
C ALA A 257 -30.66 19.18 -39.89
N GLU A 258 -30.59 20.51 -39.96
CA GLU A 258 -30.00 21.24 -41.12
C GLU A 258 -28.50 20.99 -41.21
N GLU A 259 -27.78 21.13 -40.09
CA GLU A 259 -26.34 20.91 -39.99
C GLU A 259 -25.95 19.47 -40.33
N SER A 260 -26.74 18.49 -39.81
CA SER A 260 -26.52 17.07 -40.11
C SER A 260 -26.70 16.73 -41.59
N LEU A 261 -27.70 17.33 -42.25
CA LEU A 261 -27.92 17.13 -43.67
C LEU A 261 -26.82 17.80 -44.51
N GLN A 262 -26.37 19.00 -44.12
CA GLN A 262 -25.25 19.69 -44.79
C GLN A 262 -23.97 18.84 -44.73
N LEU A 263 -23.67 18.26 -43.57
CA LEU A 263 -22.52 17.34 -43.41
C LEU A 263 -22.70 16.06 -44.24
N ALA A 264 -23.90 15.46 -44.25
CA ALA A 264 -24.17 14.30 -45.07
C ALA A 264 -23.96 14.56 -46.56
N VAL A 265 -24.42 15.71 -47.08
CA VAL A 265 -24.17 16.12 -48.47
C VAL A 265 -22.68 16.37 -48.76
N LYS A 266 -21.94 16.91 -47.77
CA LYS A 266 -20.49 17.09 -47.90
C LYS A 266 -19.80 15.72 -47.98
N LEU A 267 -20.21 14.74 -47.15
CA LEU A 267 -19.68 13.38 -47.18
C LEU A 267 -19.96 12.68 -48.53
N ASN A 268 -21.17 12.76 -49.07
CA ASN A 268 -21.45 12.24 -50.42
C ASN A 268 -20.45 12.76 -51.44
N LYS A 269 -20.24 14.09 -51.48
CA LYS A 269 -19.31 14.70 -52.42
C LYS A 269 -17.87 14.29 -52.20
N ALA A 270 -17.46 14.18 -50.92
CA ALA A 270 -16.11 13.75 -50.56
C ALA A 270 -15.84 12.30 -51.03
N VAL A 271 -16.81 11.38 -50.84
CA VAL A 271 -16.70 10.00 -51.30
C VAL A 271 -16.70 9.89 -52.83
N GLU A 272 -17.59 10.63 -53.52
CA GLU A 272 -17.68 10.64 -54.98
C GLU A 272 -16.40 11.15 -55.65
N ASN A 273 -15.77 12.18 -55.04
CA ASN A 273 -14.56 12.81 -55.57
C ASN A 273 -13.25 12.19 -55.07
N ALA A 274 -13.32 11.23 -54.18
CA ALA A 274 -12.12 10.58 -53.65
C ALA A 274 -11.41 9.74 -54.71
N ASN A 275 -10.09 9.68 -54.59
CA ASN A 275 -9.29 8.81 -55.45
C ASN A 275 -9.23 7.41 -54.84
N TRP A 276 -9.97 6.49 -55.43
CA TRP A 276 -10.02 5.10 -54.97
C TRP A 276 -8.91 4.28 -55.63
N GLU A 277 -8.10 3.58 -54.81
CA GLU A 277 -6.90 2.86 -55.29
C GLU A 277 -7.21 1.74 -56.31
N ILE A 278 -8.35 1.04 -56.12
CA ILE A 278 -8.68 -0.17 -56.88
C ILE A 278 -9.86 0.01 -57.84
N ILE A 279 -10.74 0.94 -57.53
CA ILE A 279 -11.97 1.20 -58.31
C ILE A 279 -12.01 2.62 -58.84
N HIS A 280 -12.68 2.83 -59.96
CA HIS A 280 -12.71 4.17 -60.59
C HIS A 280 -13.62 5.19 -59.87
N ARG A 281 -14.70 4.70 -59.26
CA ARG A 281 -15.68 5.56 -58.61
C ARG A 281 -16.45 4.76 -57.54
N LEU A 282 -16.67 5.37 -56.39
CA LEU A 282 -17.55 4.91 -55.34
C LEU A 282 -18.55 6.00 -55.01
N THR A 283 -19.78 5.61 -54.69
CA THR A 283 -20.77 6.52 -54.11
C THR A 283 -21.39 5.89 -52.88
N VAL A 284 -21.99 6.72 -52.05
CA VAL A 284 -22.70 6.29 -50.84
C VAL A 284 -24.08 6.91 -50.78
N SER A 285 -25.03 6.22 -50.22
CA SER A 285 -26.32 6.78 -49.83
C SER A 285 -26.31 7.06 -48.35
N ILE A 286 -26.86 8.19 -47.90
CA ILE A 286 -26.83 8.62 -46.50
C ILE A 286 -28.26 8.96 -46.05
N GLY A 287 -28.70 8.30 -44.95
CA GLY A 287 -29.88 8.68 -44.17
C GLY A 287 -29.47 9.52 -42.98
N ALA A 288 -30.20 10.56 -42.67
CA ALA A 288 -29.99 11.40 -41.49
C ALA A 288 -31.25 11.46 -40.60
N SER A 289 -31.09 11.52 -39.31
CA SER A 289 -32.16 11.79 -38.35
C SER A 289 -31.63 12.49 -37.10
N THR A 290 -32.39 13.45 -36.60
CA THR A 290 -32.07 14.18 -35.36
C THR A 290 -32.95 13.67 -34.23
N PHE A 291 -32.36 13.38 -33.07
CA PHE A 291 -33.07 12.87 -31.89
C PHE A 291 -34.02 13.96 -31.35
N SER A 292 -35.22 13.54 -31.01
CA SER A 292 -36.28 14.38 -30.43
C SER A 292 -36.85 13.77 -29.15
N GLU A 293 -37.61 14.54 -28.37
CA GLU A 293 -38.18 14.11 -27.08
C GLU A 293 -39.07 12.86 -27.17
N SER A 294 -39.68 12.63 -28.35
CA SER A 294 -40.51 11.44 -28.57
C SER A 294 -39.73 10.19 -29.00
N ASP A 295 -38.44 10.32 -29.20
CA ASP A 295 -37.62 9.21 -29.70
C ASP A 295 -37.07 8.33 -28.57
N THR A 296 -36.81 7.10 -28.96
CA THR A 296 -36.07 6.07 -28.22
C THR A 296 -34.89 5.63 -29.08
N GLU A 297 -33.98 4.83 -28.53
CA GLU A 297 -32.91 4.19 -29.31
C GLU A 297 -33.45 3.51 -30.58
N VAL A 298 -34.54 2.75 -30.44
CA VAL A 298 -35.15 1.98 -31.53
C VAL A 298 -35.78 2.91 -32.57
N THR A 299 -36.47 3.97 -32.14
CA THR A 299 -37.18 4.85 -33.07
C THR A 299 -36.23 5.71 -33.89
N ILE A 300 -35.16 6.26 -33.29
CA ILE A 300 -34.18 7.06 -34.04
C ILE A 300 -33.44 6.20 -35.08
N LEU A 301 -33.09 4.95 -34.73
CA LEU A 301 -32.47 4.02 -35.69
C LEU A 301 -33.42 3.67 -36.83
N ASN A 302 -34.69 3.47 -36.57
CA ASN A 302 -35.69 3.25 -37.61
C ASN A 302 -35.87 4.50 -38.51
N CYS A 303 -35.85 5.68 -37.94
CA CYS A 303 -35.96 6.93 -38.69
C CYS A 303 -34.78 7.13 -39.65
N VAL A 304 -33.55 6.90 -39.16
CA VAL A 304 -32.36 7.05 -39.99
C VAL A 304 -32.28 5.98 -41.09
N ASP A 305 -32.73 4.74 -40.81
CA ASP A 305 -32.81 3.65 -41.80
C ASP A 305 -33.85 3.95 -42.91
N GLN A 306 -35.04 4.45 -42.53
CA GLN A 306 -36.03 4.89 -43.50
C GLN A 306 -35.52 6.01 -44.39
N ALA A 307 -34.79 6.96 -43.86
CA ALA A 307 -34.15 8.03 -44.63
C ALA A 307 -33.09 7.46 -45.60
N LEU A 308 -32.27 6.52 -45.16
CA LEU A 308 -31.31 5.81 -46.01
C LEU A 308 -31.99 5.02 -47.11
N TYR A 309 -33.06 4.29 -46.79
CA TYR A 309 -33.83 3.55 -47.79
C TYR A 309 -34.40 4.48 -48.88
N ARG A 310 -34.90 5.65 -48.48
CA ARG A 310 -35.37 6.68 -49.45
C ARG A 310 -34.22 7.23 -50.29
N ALA A 311 -33.04 7.48 -49.73
CA ALA A 311 -31.87 7.91 -50.52
C ALA A 311 -31.49 6.87 -51.56
N LYS A 312 -31.49 5.60 -51.23
CA LYS A 312 -31.29 4.50 -52.19
C LYS A 312 -32.40 4.45 -53.28
N GLY A 313 -33.66 4.70 -52.89
CA GLY A 313 -34.79 4.77 -53.82
C GLY A 313 -34.77 5.99 -54.78
N ASN A 314 -34.22 7.12 -54.35
CA ASN A 314 -34.12 8.34 -55.13
C ASN A 314 -32.95 8.35 -56.15
N GLY A 315 -32.36 7.21 -56.41
CA GLY A 315 -31.28 7.11 -57.42
C GLY A 315 -29.90 6.95 -56.83
N ARG A 316 -29.77 6.83 -55.50
CA ARG A 316 -28.49 6.68 -54.77
C ARG A 316 -27.63 7.96 -54.85
N ASN A 317 -26.39 7.88 -54.33
CA ASN A 317 -25.45 9.01 -54.30
C ASN A 317 -26.10 10.32 -53.77
N CYS A 318 -26.91 10.22 -52.74
CA CYS A 318 -27.60 11.35 -52.14
C CYS A 318 -27.81 11.17 -50.63
N SER A 319 -28.14 12.27 -49.98
CA SER A 319 -28.46 12.30 -48.56
C SER A 319 -29.89 12.78 -48.36
N ILE A 320 -30.61 12.15 -47.45
CA ILE A 320 -31.98 12.51 -47.06
C ILE A 320 -32.07 12.58 -45.56
N HIS A 321 -32.67 13.61 -45.01
CA HIS A 321 -33.04 13.68 -43.60
C HIS A 321 -34.45 13.20 -43.39
N TYR A 322 -34.70 12.45 -42.28
CA TYR A 322 -36.01 11.83 -42.02
C TYR A 322 -37.16 12.85 -42.00
N HIS A 323 -36.94 14.09 -41.53
CA HIS A 323 -37.99 15.10 -41.54
C HIS A 323 -38.51 15.46 -42.93
N GLU A 324 -37.74 15.23 -44.03
CA GLU A 324 -38.14 15.48 -45.40
C GLU A 324 -39.11 14.42 -45.97
N ILE A 325 -39.24 13.29 -45.27
CA ILE A 325 -40.09 12.18 -45.71
C ILE A 325 -41.27 11.92 -44.76
N ARG A 326 -41.34 12.70 -43.68
CA ARG A 326 -42.45 12.68 -42.73
C ARG A 326 -43.55 13.63 -43.19
#